data_48f9b835ebfa8b03964463e39e761f0b
#
_entry.id   48f9b835ebfa8b03964463e39e761f0b
#
_cell.length_a   1.000
_cell.length_b   1.000
_cell.length_c   1.000
_cell.angle_alpha   90.00
_cell.angle_beta   90.00
_cell.angle_gamma   90.00
#
_symmetry.space_group_name_H-M   'P 1'
#
loop_
_entity.id
_entity.type
_entity.pdbx_description
1 polymer ?
#
loop_
_entity_poly.entity_id
_entity_poly.type
_entity_poly.pdbx_seq_one_letter_code
_entity_poly.pdbx_strand_id
1 'polypeptide(L)'
;MILIGDTSGLVAAFNASDPDHEPARTVLQQAALTCVSPLVLLEIEHVLTRNVNRDAAYGVNDWLLAQERTGRIEIPEVTAAVLRTARKVQHQYIALRLDLTGATNIALAERYETPDVLTLDRRDFRAVTPLTCHDAFRVLPDDFRVSPSGKQRGAPPGSRR
;
A
#
# COMPACT_ATOMS: atom_id res chain seq x y z
N MET A 1 -4.08 4.30 -10.13
CA MET A 1 -3.05 3.29 -9.83
C MET A 1 -3.67 2.14 -9.07
N ILE A 2 -3.14 0.93 -9.24
CA ILE A 2 -3.42 -0.22 -8.38
C ILE A 2 -2.37 -0.23 -7.28
N LEU A 3 -2.80 -0.34 -6.03
CA LEU A 3 -1.97 -0.19 -4.85
C LEU A 3 -1.98 -1.48 -4.04
N ILE A 4 -0.84 -1.96 -3.59
CA ILE A 4 -0.75 -2.98 -2.56
C ILE A 4 -0.74 -2.29 -1.20
N GLY A 5 -1.74 -2.55 -0.37
CA GLY A 5 -1.84 -2.02 0.98
C GLY A 5 -1.10 -2.90 1.97
N ASP A 6 0.00 -2.39 2.52
CA ASP A 6 0.73 -3.04 3.60
C ASP A 6 0.25 -2.55 4.97
N THR A 7 0.45 -3.36 6.00
CA THR A 7 -0.04 -3.11 7.36
C THR A 7 0.40 -1.74 7.89
N SER A 8 1.70 -1.43 7.79
CA SER A 8 2.25 -0.19 8.32
C SER A 8 1.67 1.05 7.65
N GLY A 9 1.55 1.03 6.33
CA GLY A 9 0.99 2.14 5.55
C GLY A 9 -0.52 2.32 5.80
N LEU A 10 -1.28 1.22 5.89
CA LEU A 10 -2.71 1.29 6.20
C LEU A 10 -2.95 1.79 7.63
N VAL A 11 -2.22 1.27 8.62
CA VAL A 11 -2.33 1.74 10.01
C VAL A 11 -2.05 3.24 10.10
N ALA A 12 -1.01 3.75 9.43
CA ALA A 12 -0.74 5.18 9.36
C ALA A 12 -1.89 5.97 8.72
N ALA A 13 -2.47 5.45 7.63
CA ALA A 13 -3.61 6.10 6.96
C ALA A 13 -4.86 6.23 7.85
N PHE A 14 -5.01 5.39 8.88
CA PHE A 14 -6.13 5.43 9.83
C PHE A 14 -5.79 6.08 11.17
N ASN A 15 -4.51 6.30 11.49
CA ASN A 15 -4.08 6.87 12.76
C ASN A 15 -3.71 8.34 12.61
N ALA A 16 -4.64 9.24 12.98
CA ALA A 16 -4.44 10.68 12.88
C ALA A 16 -3.25 11.22 13.71
N SER A 17 -2.72 10.44 14.66
CA SER A 17 -1.53 10.80 15.43
C SER A 17 -0.22 10.36 14.78
N ASP A 18 -0.29 9.61 13.67
CA ASP A 18 0.90 9.16 12.94
C ASP A 18 1.48 10.31 12.10
N PRO A 19 2.79 10.57 12.12
CA PRO A 19 3.43 11.58 11.29
C PRO A 19 3.17 11.39 9.79
N ASP A 20 3.03 10.15 9.35
CA ASP A 20 2.78 9.79 7.94
C ASP A 20 1.28 9.69 7.61
N HIS A 21 0.37 10.08 8.53
CA HIS A 21 -1.09 9.93 8.36
C HIS A 21 -1.61 10.60 7.09
N GLU A 22 -1.42 11.91 6.95
CA GLU A 22 -1.97 12.65 5.80
C GLU A 22 -1.38 12.20 4.45
N PRO A 23 -0.05 11.98 4.33
CA PRO A 23 0.51 11.42 3.11
C PRO A 23 -0.05 10.02 2.78
N ALA A 24 -0.11 9.11 3.75
CA ALA A 24 -0.61 7.75 3.54
C ALA A 24 -2.10 7.75 3.16
N ARG A 25 -2.91 8.55 3.85
CA ARG A 25 -4.34 8.73 3.55
C ARG A 25 -4.56 9.29 2.15
N THR A 26 -3.77 10.26 1.73
CA THR A 26 -3.84 10.84 0.39
C THR A 26 -3.59 9.78 -0.68
N VAL A 27 -2.54 8.97 -0.52
CA VAL A 27 -2.24 7.85 -1.43
C VAL A 27 -3.41 6.87 -1.51
N LEU A 28 -3.93 6.44 -0.37
CA LEU A 28 -5.06 5.51 -0.29
C LEU A 28 -6.32 6.07 -1.00
N GLN A 29 -6.61 7.35 -0.82
CA GLN A 29 -7.75 8.02 -1.47
C GLN A 29 -7.59 8.13 -2.98
N GLN A 30 -6.38 8.29 -3.49
CA GLN A 30 -6.09 8.45 -4.92
C GLN A 30 -5.91 7.13 -5.66
N ALA A 31 -5.77 6.01 -4.96
CA ALA A 31 -5.74 4.70 -5.57
C ALA A 31 -7.07 4.39 -6.27
N ALA A 32 -7.02 3.87 -7.49
CA ALA A 32 -8.21 3.35 -8.19
C ALA A 32 -8.69 2.06 -7.54
N LEU A 33 -7.74 1.21 -7.15
CA LEU A 33 -7.96 -0.04 -6.44
C LEU A 33 -6.83 -0.24 -5.43
N THR A 34 -7.16 -0.63 -4.21
CA THR A 34 -6.17 -1.07 -3.21
C THR A 34 -6.40 -2.54 -2.89
N CYS A 35 -5.39 -3.33 -3.16
CA CYS A 35 -5.36 -4.76 -2.83
C CYS A 35 -4.86 -4.92 -1.39
N VAL A 36 -5.65 -5.53 -0.52
CA VAL A 36 -5.35 -5.75 0.90
C VAL A 36 -5.42 -7.24 1.20
N SER A 37 -4.28 -7.85 1.47
CA SER A 37 -4.18 -9.28 1.80
C SER A 37 -4.96 -9.61 3.09
N PRO A 38 -5.61 -10.78 3.19
CA PRO A 38 -6.15 -11.28 4.46
C PRO A 38 -5.12 -11.34 5.59
N LEU A 39 -3.84 -11.56 5.27
CA LEU A 39 -2.75 -11.51 6.25
C LEU A 39 -2.54 -10.11 6.82
N VAL A 40 -2.73 -9.08 5.99
CA VAL A 40 -2.69 -7.68 6.42
C VAL A 40 -3.85 -7.37 7.37
N LEU A 41 -5.06 -7.87 7.10
CA LEU A 41 -6.20 -7.70 8.02
C LEU A 41 -5.90 -8.31 9.40
N LEU A 42 -5.28 -9.48 9.43
CA LEU A 42 -4.86 -10.15 10.68
C LEU A 42 -3.81 -9.32 11.41
N GLU A 43 -2.81 -8.80 10.71
CA GLU A 43 -1.78 -7.95 11.33
C GLU A 43 -2.33 -6.63 11.84
N ILE A 44 -3.22 -5.97 11.10
CA ILE A 44 -3.92 -4.76 11.54
C ILE A 44 -4.63 -5.03 12.88
N GLU A 45 -5.34 -6.16 12.99
CA GLU A 45 -6.00 -6.53 14.23
C GLU A 45 -5.00 -6.67 15.38
N HIS A 46 -3.88 -7.35 15.17
CA HIS A 46 -2.84 -7.52 16.18
C HIS A 46 -2.19 -6.20 16.58
N VAL A 47 -1.78 -5.39 15.61
CA VAL A 47 -1.09 -4.12 15.84
C VAL A 47 -1.99 -3.12 16.55
N LEU A 48 -3.22 -2.93 16.08
CA LEU A 48 -4.15 -1.96 16.66
C LEU A 48 -4.69 -2.42 18.02
N THR A 49 -4.97 -3.72 18.20
CA THR A 49 -5.38 -4.23 19.52
C THR A 49 -4.29 -3.98 20.58
N ARG A 50 -3.03 -4.12 20.17
CA ARG A 50 -1.88 -3.96 21.08
C ARG A 50 -1.58 -2.48 21.38
N ASN A 51 -1.67 -1.62 20.37
CA ASN A 51 -1.20 -0.23 20.47
C ASN A 51 -2.33 0.77 20.79
N VAL A 52 -3.57 0.43 20.53
CA VAL A 52 -4.75 1.27 20.76
C VAL A 52 -5.76 0.49 21.58
N ASN A 53 -6.64 -0.27 20.92
CA ASN A 53 -7.60 -1.19 21.54
C ASN A 53 -8.23 -2.08 20.46
N ARG A 54 -9.01 -3.07 20.89
CA ARG A 54 -9.65 -4.04 20.00
C ARG A 54 -10.77 -3.42 19.15
N ASP A 55 -11.51 -2.45 19.68
CA ASP A 55 -12.60 -1.80 18.95
C ASP A 55 -12.07 -0.98 17.77
N ALA A 56 -10.93 -0.31 17.92
CA ALA A 56 -10.25 0.37 16.84
C ALA A 56 -9.79 -0.61 15.74
N ALA A 57 -9.26 -1.78 16.13
CA ALA A 57 -8.87 -2.82 15.19
C ALA A 57 -10.06 -3.34 14.37
N TYR A 58 -11.16 -3.66 15.04
CA TYR A 58 -12.39 -4.09 14.38
C TYR A 58 -12.93 -3.02 13.45
N GLY A 59 -12.97 -1.75 13.91
CA GLY A 59 -13.45 -0.63 13.09
C GLY A 59 -12.68 -0.45 11.79
N VAL A 60 -11.35 -0.60 11.79
CA VAL A 60 -10.53 -0.52 10.58
C VAL A 60 -10.82 -1.70 9.64
N ASN A 61 -10.86 -2.92 10.16
CA ASN A 61 -11.15 -4.09 9.34
C ASN A 61 -12.57 -4.06 8.77
N ASP A 62 -13.56 -3.64 9.55
CA ASP A 62 -14.93 -3.45 9.08
C ASP A 62 -15.01 -2.40 7.97
N TRP A 63 -14.27 -1.29 8.11
CA TRP A 63 -14.21 -0.27 7.07
C TRP A 63 -13.60 -0.82 5.77
N LEU A 64 -12.47 -1.54 5.85
CA LEU A 64 -11.83 -2.15 4.68
C LEU A 64 -12.78 -3.12 3.96
N LEU A 65 -13.46 -3.98 4.70
CA LEU A 65 -14.45 -4.92 4.15
C LEU A 65 -15.67 -4.21 3.56
N ALA A 66 -16.10 -3.08 4.14
CA ALA A 66 -17.17 -2.26 3.56
C ALA A 66 -16.74 -1.61 2.24
N GLN A 67 -15.49 -1.17 2.12
CA GLN A 67 -14.96 -0.60 0.88
C GLN A 67 -14.77 -1.63 -0.24
N GLU A 68 -14.60 -2.90 0.10
CA GLU A 68 -14.59 -4.01 -0.88
C GLU A 68 -15.86 -4.00 -1.73
N ARG A 69 -17.03 -3.81 -1.10
CA ARG A 69 -18.32 -3.72 -1.81
C ARG A 69 -18.43 -2.55 -2.77
N THR A 70 -17.63 -1.52 -2.60
CA THR A 70 -17.58 -0.35 -3.52
C THR A 70 -16.60 -0.53 -4.68
N GLY A 71 -15.83 -1.61 -4.67
CA GLY A 71 -14.76 -1.88 -5.64
C GLY A 71 -13.51 -1.02 -5.44
N ARG A 72 -13.39 -0.31 -4.31
CA ARG A 72 -12.19 0.48 -3.98
C ARG A 72 -11.11 -0.33 -3.27
N ILE A 73 -11.51 -1.35 -2.56
CA ILE A 73 -10.63 -2.34 -1.91
C ILE A 73 -10.91 -3.68 -2.56
N GLU A 74 -9.88 -4.47 -2.74
CA GLU A 74 -9.98 -5.88 -3.05
C GLU A 74 -9.27 -6.70 -1.97
N ILE A 75 -9.96 -7.71 -1.46
CA ILE A 75 -9.39 -8.70 -0.54
C ILE A 75 -9.14 -9.97 -1.36
N PRO A 76 -7.92 -10.16 -1.86
CA PRO A 76 -7.63 -11.28 -2.75
C PRO A 76 -7.57 -12.60 -2.02
N GLU A 77 -7.89 -13.67 -2.71
CA GLU A 77 -7.58 -15.02 -2.22
C GLU A 77 -6.07 -15.22 -2.13
N VAL A 78 -5.59 -15.61 -0.95
CA VAL A 78 -4.22 -16.02 -0.72
C VAL A 78 -4.14 -17.55 -0.81
N THR A 79 -3.93 -18.04 -2.02
CA THR A 79 -3.84 -19.47 -2.30
C THR A 79 -2.49 -20.06 -1.89
N ALA A 80 -2.39 -21.38 -1.84
CA ALA A 80 -1.12 -22.07 -1.63
C ALA A 80 -0.06 -21.70 -2.69
N ALA A 81 -0.48 -21.37 -3.92
CA ALA A 81 0.43 -20.91 -4.97
C ALA A 81 1.06 -19.56 -4.63
N VAL A 82 0.25 -18.58 -4.17
CA VAL A 82 0.73 -17.27 -3.70
C VAL A 82 1.69 -17.45 -2.53
N LEU A 83 1.35 -18.30 -1.56
CA LEU A 83 2.22 -18.57 -0.40
C LEU A 83 3.54 -19.24 -0.80
N ARG A 84 3.55 -20.13 -1.80
CA ARG A 84 4.81 -20.70 -2.32
C ARG A 84 5.68 -19.61 -2.97
N THR A 85 5.09 -18.69 -3.72
CA THR A 85 5.83 -17.53 -4.26
C THR A 85 6.39 -16.66 -3.14
N ALA A 86 5.59 -16.33 -2.13
CA ALA A 86 6.04 -15.59 -0.95
C ALA A 86 7.23 -16.30 -0.25
N ARG A 87 7.16 -17.63 -0.08
CA ARG A 87 8.26 -18.41 0.51
C ARG A 87 9.53 -18.40 -0.34
N LYS A 88 9.42 -18.40 -1.67
CA LYS A 88 10.58 -18.23 -2.56
C LYS A 88 11.23 -16.85 -2.37
N VAL A 89 10.43 -15.79 -2.25
CA VAL A 89 10.93 -14.43 -1.96
C VAL A 89 11.65 -14.41 -0.62
N GLN A 90 11.05 -14.96 0.45
CA GLN A 90 11.70 -15.04 1.77
C GLN A 90 13.04 -15.79 1.70
N HIS A 91 13.11 -16.85 0.93
CA HIS A 91 14.34 -17.62 0.76
C HIS A 91 15.41 -16.85 -0.04
N GLN A 92 15.00 -16.18 -1.12
CA GLN A 92 15.90 -15.37 -1.96
C GLN A 92 16.50 -14.21 -1.16
N TYR A 93 15.72 -13.57 -0.30
CA TYR A 93 16.11 -12.41 0.50
C TYR A 93 16.25 -12.76 1.98
N ILE A 94 16.81 -13.92 2.29
CA ILE A 94 16.87 -14.46 3.66
C ILE A 94 17.53 -13.51 4.65
N ALA A 95 18.49 -12.71 4.23
CA ALA A 95 19.18 -11.73 5.06
C ALA A 95 18.26 -10.58 5.52
N LEU A 96 17.19 -10.27 4.76
CA LEU A 96 16.21 -9.25 5.13
C LEU A 96 15.25 -9.73 6.22
N ARG A 97 15.10 -11.04 6.38
CA ARG A 97 14.15 -11.65 7.33
C ARG A 97 12.72 -11.16 7.12
N LEU A 98 12.32 -11.04 5.84
CA LEU A 98 10.95 -10.67 5.49
C LEU A 98 9.96 -11.55 6.22
N ASP A 99 8.91 -10.96 6.79
CA ASP A 99 7.79 -11.72 7.30
C ASP A 99 6.92 -12.28 6.17
N LEU A 100 5.99 -13.16 6.52
CA LEU A 100 5.13 -13.79 5.51
C LEU A 100 4.15 -12.79 4.89
N THR A 101 3.70 -11.80 5.64
CA THR A 101 2.78 -10.77 5.14
C THR A 101 3.46 -9.91 4.08
N GLY A 102 4.66 -9.37 4.37
CA GLY A 102 5.44 -8.58 3.41
C GLY A 102 5.79 -9.38 2.15
N ALA A 103 6.23 -10.64 2.32
CA ALA A 103 6.52 -11.52 1.19
C ALA A 103 5.27 -11.86 0.36
N THR A 104 4.10 -11.98 1.00
CA THR A 104 2.82 -12.19 0.31
C THR A 104 2.41 -10.94 -0.46
N ASN A 105 2.62 -9.75 0.10
CA ASN A 105 2.38 -8.48 -0.60
C ASN A 105 3.25 -8.36 -1.87
N ILE A 106 4.51 -8.82 -1.85
CA ILE A 106 5.38 -8.89 -3.03
C ILE A 106 4.81 -9.86 -4.09
N ALA A 107 4.32 -11.03 -3.67
CA ALA A 107 3.69 -11.99 -4.58
C ALA A 107 2.36 -11.46 -5.16
N LEU A 108 1.59 -10.72 -4.38
CA LEU A 108 0.37 -10.05 -4.86
C LEU A 108 0.69 -8.90 -5.82
N ALA A 109 1.76 -8.14 -5.58
CA ALA A 109 2.21 -7.10 -6.50
C ALA A 109 2.51 -7.67 -7.89
N GLU A 110 3.08 -8.87 -7.99
CA GLU A 110 3.25 -9.60 -9.25
C GLU A 110 1.88 -9.91 -9.89
N ARG A 111 0.95 -10.48 -9.13
CA ARG A 111 -0.39 -10.85 -9.63
C ARG A 111 -1.18 -9.65 -10.16
N TYR A 112 -1.03 -8.48 -9.54
CA TYR A 112 -1.70 -7.24 -9.94
C TYR A 112 -0.86 -6.38 -10.89
N GLU A 113 0.31 -6.86 -11.30
CA GLU A 113 1.25 -6.18 -12.20
C GLU A 113 1.55 -4.73 -11.78
N THR A 114 1.72 -4.50 -10.47
CA THR A 114 1.96 -3.17 -9.91
C THR A 114 3.24 -3.09 -9.09
N PRO A 115 4.03 -2.00 -9.22
CA PRO A 115 5.14 -1.71 -8.32
C PRO A 115 4.72 -0.89 -7.10
N ASP A 116 3.45 -0.45 -7.01
CA ASP A 116 2.99 0.53 -6.03
C ASP A 116 2.61 -0.14 -4.71
N VAL A 117 3.33 0.19 -3.65
CA VAL A 117 3.07 -0.35 -2.30
C VAL A 117 2.90 0.80 -1.31
N LEU A 118 1.79 0.82 -0.58
CA LEU A 118 1.59 1.72 0.56
C LEU A 118 2.17 1.07 1.80
N THR A 119 3.35 1.51 2.22
CA THR A 119 4.09 0.92 3.34
C THR A 119 5.01 1.95 3.99
N LEU A 120 5.26 1.81 5.28
CA LEU A 120 6.33 2.50 6.00
C LEU A 120 7.56 1.61 6.20
N ASP A 121 7.53 0.37 5.74
CA ASP A 121 8.69 -0.53 5.73
C ASP A 121 9.58 -0.26 4.51
N ARG A 122 10.25 0.87 4.56
CA ARG A 122 11.12 1.38 3.50
C ARG A 122 12.28 0.44 3.22
N ARG A 123 12.85 -0.14 4.27
CA ARG A 123 14.03 -1.00 4.17
C ARG A 123 13.77 -2.21 3.27
N ASP A 124 12.71 -2.93 3.54
CA ASP A 124 12.42 -4.19 2.89
C ASP A 124 11.99 -3.98 1.43
N PHE A 125 11.04 -3.09 1.19
CA PHE A 125 10.55 -2.85 -0.17
C PHE A 125 11.55 -2.12 -1.09
N ARG A 126 12.53 -1.39 -0.54
CA ARG A 126 13.62 -0.83 -1.35
C ARG A 126 14.73 -1.85 -1.64
N ALA A 127 14.85 -2.89 -0.85
CA ALA A 127 15.89 -3.92 -1.03
C ALA A 127 15.44 -5.06 -1.96
N VAL A 128 14.14 -5.25 -2.14
CA VAL A 128 13.56 -6.32 -2.95
C VAL A 128 13.25 -5.81 -4.34
N THR A 129 13.65 -6.56 -5.37
CA THR A 129 13.22 -6.33 -6.75
C THR A 129 11.83 -6.90 -6.96
N PRO A 130 10.88 -6.14 -7.57
CA PRO A 130 9.57 -6.66 -7.93
C PRO A 130 9.67 -7.91 -8.81
N LEU A 131 8.68 -8.80 -8.70
CA LEU A 131 8.57 -9.97 -9.58
C LEU A 131 7.93 -9.62 -10.94
N THR A 132 7.60 -8.35 -11.16
CA THR A 132 7.08 -7.77 -12.41
C THR A 132 8.22 -7.28 -13.30
N CYS A 133 7.89 -6.62 -14.41
CA CYS A 133 8.88 -5.99 -15.29
C CYS A 133 9.47 -4.67 -14.74
N HIS A 134 9.05 -4.22 -13.56
CA HIS A 134 9.53 -2.98 -12.97
C HIS A 134 10.89 -3.17 -12.27
N ASP A 135 11.75 -2.18 -12.36
CA ASP A 135 13.10 -2.23 -11.76
C ASP A 135 13.09 -2.11 -10.24
N ALA A 136 12.09 -1.43 -9.67
CA ALA A 136 11.96 -1.20 -8.23
C ALA A 136 10.50 -1.01 -7.83
N PHE A 137 10.19 -1.27 -6.55
CA PHE A 137 8.92 -0.83 -5.95
C PHE A 137 8.87 0.69 -5.81
N ARG A 138 7.68 1.25 -6.02
CA ARG A 138 7.37 2.60 -5.57
C ARG A 138 6.85 2.50 -4.14
N VAL A 139 7.68 2.95 -3.21
CA VAL A 139 7.37 2.93 -1.78
C VAL A 139 6.58 4.19 -1.45
N LEU A 140 5.27 4.03 -1.27
CA LEU A 140 4.37 5.14 -1.00
C LEU A 140 4.09 5.23 0.51
N PRO A 141 3.99 6.43 1.09
CA PRO A 141 3.86 7.74 0.42
C PRO A 141 5.16 8.41 -0.03
N ASP A 142 6.35 7.90 0.30
CA ASP A 142 7.62 8.59 0.05
C ASP A 142 7.83 8.96 -1.42
N ASP A 143 7.52 8.02 -2.33
CA ASP A 143 7.71 8.21 -3.78
C ASP A 143 6.47 8.83 -4.45
N PHE A 144 5.50 9.30 -3.67
CA PHE A 144 4.29 9.90 -4.19
C PHE A 144 4.53 11.34 -4.63
N ARG A 145 4.65 11.54 -5.94
CA ARG A 145 4.73 12.88 -6.51
C ARG A 145 3.33 13.34 -6.90
N VAL A 146 2.78 14.29 -6.18
CA VAL A 146 1.61 15.04 -6.66
C VAL A 146 2.07 15.83 -7.87
N SER A 147 1.58 15.50 -9.07
CA SER A 147 1.81 16.34 -10.24
C SER A 147 1.26 17.75 -9.92
N PRO A 148 2.07 18.81 -9.99
CA PRO A 148 1.52 20.15 -9.78
C PRO A 148 0.45 20.36 -10.85
N SER A 149 -0.80 20.53 -10.40
CA SER A 149 -1.94 20.93 -11.24
C SER A 149 -1.50 22.16 -12.03
N GLY A 150 -1.60 22.05 -13.38
CA GLY A 150 -1.07 23.02 -14.32
C GLY A 150 -1.44 24.46 -13.95
N LYS A 151 -0.44 25.25 -13.68
CA LYS A 151 -0.58 26.70 -13.76
C LYS A 151 -1.04 27.00 -15.18
N GLN A 152 -2.30 27.39 -15.35
CA GLN A 152 -2.76 28.05 -16.54
C GLN A 152 -1.79 29.21 -16.81
N ARG A 153 -1.04 29.09 -17.89
CA ARG A 153 -0.27 30.22 -18.42
C ARG A 153 -1.29 31.27 -18.83
N GLY A 154 -1.32 32.37 -18.06
CA GLY A 154 -2.09 33.53 -18.39
C GLY A 154 -1.68 34.00 -19.80
N ALA A 155 -2.69 34.18 -20.67
CA ALA A 155 -2.51 34.76 -21.98
C ALA A 155 -1.93 36.17 -21.81
N PRO A 156 -1.01 36.63 -22.67
CA PRO A 156 -0.49 38.02 -22.63
C PRO A 156 -1.61 38.99 -22.98
N PRO A 157 -1.63 40.18 -22.35
CA PRO A 157 -2.61 41.21 -22.68
C PRO A 157 -2.37 41.74 -24.10
N GLY A 158 -3.41 41.67 -24.94
CA GLY A 158 -3.40 42.12 -26.30
C GLY A 158 -3.07 43.62 -26.37
N SER A 159 -2.11 43.98 -27.22
CA SER A 159 -1.80 45.36 -27.60
C SER A 159 -2.99 45.91 -28.42
N ARG A 160 -3.61 46.94 -27.90
CA ARG A 160 -4.50 47.81 -28.72
C ARG A 160 -3.65 48.70 -29.61
N ARG A 161 -3.91 48.70 -30.87
CA ARG A 161 -3.75 49.82 -31.78
C ARG A 161 -5.12 50.24 -32.29
#